data_21ebb5c9a3a3142424dd8d06a3ff19e7
#
_entry.id   21ebb5c9a3a3142424dd8d06a3ff19e7
#
_cell.length_a   1.000
_cell.length_b   1.000
_cell.length_c   1.000
_cell.angle_alpha   90.00
_cell.angle_beta   90.00
_cell.angle_gamma   90.00
#
_symmetry.space_group_name_H-M   'P 1'
#
loop_
_entity.id
_entity.type
_entity.pdbx_description
1 polymer ?
#
loop_
_entity_poly.entity_id
_entity_poly.type
_entity_poly.pdbx_seq_one_letter_code
_entity_poly.pdbx_strand_id
1 'polypeptide(L)'
;SFLVSQGASSTGNELDDFFDFHCDAPSPSAINQQRDKLKPQVLEEVCHQLLLSLLKLDPPSPYRFLAADGSSFSFFSTPKLAPDEYFVSGGHSAKGFYSLHLNALYDLNSHTYMDAVIQPVHFKDEFKAFCTMVDRLETLEGTSDIFIADRGYCSYNNMAHVLEKKQFFLFRSKDVNVRGIAGHLPLPKQGSFDLCLDIVIKRSHSRKIAASGDYVTFVGAASTFDFLPYGSLDTYTLPVRVVRFPLDDGSYECIMTNLPADEFTMEDIKRLYFSRWGIETSFRRLKYTIGLSSFHSYKPEFIKQEIWAKLIAYNLTETVINHTVVETRKNTKHSYKVNFTEAAHICRVFFRLHSRKNPADVMPLLRRKLIPVRKERSFPRLQTAHFRRPRYFLYRAA
;
A
#
# COMPACT_ATOMS: atom_id res chain seq x y z
N SER A 1 -20.57 -11.01 2.27
CA SER A 1 -20.16 -11.60 0.96
C SER A 1 -20.55 -10.73 -0.23
N PHE A 2 -21.76 -10.14 -0.30
CA PHE A 2 -22.19 -9.30 -1.44
C PHE A 2 -21.18 -8.21 -1.80
N LEU A 3 -20.78 -7.34 -0.84
CA LEU A 3 -19.83 -6.24 -1.11
C LEU A 3 -18.47 -6.75 -1.65
N VAL A 4 -18.00 -7.89 -1.17
CA VAL A 4 -16.73 -8.50 -1.61
C VAL A 4 -16.83 -9.02 -3.05
N SER A 5 -17.99 -9.54 -3.44
CA SER A 5 -18.23 -10.10 -4.78
C SER A 5 -18.65 -9.08 -5.84
N GLN A 6 -18.91 -7.81 -5.46
CA GLN A 6 -19.29 -6.77 -6.42
C GLN A 6 -18.25 -6.57 -7.52
N GLY A 7 -18.70 -6.38 -8.75
CA GLY A 7 -17.86 -6.05 -9.91
C GLY A 7 -17.91 -4.57 -10.28
N ALA A 8 -18.12 -4.30 -11.55
CA ALA A 8 -18.24 -2.95 -12.12
C ALA A 8 -19.64 -2.66 -12.70
N SER A 9 -20.60 -3.57 -12.53
CA SER A 9 -21.99 -3.41 -13.00
C SER A 9 -22.81 -2.50 -12.08
N SER A 10 -24.05 -2.19 -12.43
CA SER A 10 -24.97 -1.49 -11.55
C SER A 10 -25.29 -2.32 -10.31
N THR A 11 -25.69 -1.67 -9.21
CA THR A 11 -26.06 -2.39 -7.98
C THR A 11 -27.20 -3.37 -8.21
N GLY A 12 -28.15 -3.05 -9.10
CA GLY A 12 -29.24 -3.97 -9.46
C GLY A 12 -28.72 -5.24 -10.11
N ASN A 13 -27.95 -5.10 -11.19
CA ASN A 13 -27.36 -6.24 -11.89
C ASN A 13 -26.47 -7.11 -10.98
N GLU A 14 -25.70 -6.46 -10.08
CA GLU A 14 -24.86 -7.18 -9.11
C GLU A 14 -25.69 -7.96 -8.08
N LEU A 15 -26.89 -7.46 -7.73
CA LEU A 15 -27.82 -8.17 -6.86
C LEU A 15 -28.47 -9.35 -7.59
N ASP A 16 -28.92 -9.14 -8.82
CA ASP A 16 -29.48 -10.21 -9.65
C ASP A 16 -28.48 -11.37 -9.81
N ASP A 17 -27.24 -11.02 -10.15
CA ASP A 17 -26.12 -11.99 -10.22
C ASP A 17 -25.86 -12.69 -8.89
N PHE A 18 -25.90 -11.96 -7.76
CA PHE A 18 -25.60 -12.50 -6.43
C PHE A 18 -26.68 -13.46 -5.93
N PHE A 19 -27.94 -13.17 -6.26
CA PHE A 19 -29.10 -13.98 -5.88
C PHE A 19 -29.56 -14.95 -6.99
N ASP A 20 -28.72 -15.21 -8.00
CA ASP A 20 -29.03 -16.13 -9.13
C ASP A 20 -30.36 -15.78 -9.82
N PHE A 21 -30.66 -14.49 -10.00
CA PHE A 21 -31.91 -13.96 -10.58
C PHE A 21 -33.18 -14.40 -9.85
N HIS A 22 -33.10 -14.68 -8.56
CA HIS A 22 -34.25 -15.05 -7.76
C HIS A 22 -35.20 -13.88 -7.57
N CYS A 23 -36.51 -14.09 -7.73
CA CYS A 23 -37.49 -13.01 -7.68
C CYS A 23 -37.64 -12.33 -6.30
N ASP A 24 -37.18 -12.97 -5.22
CA ASP A 24 -37.15 -12.40 -3.87
C ASP A 24 -35.83 -11.65 -3.57
N ALA A 25 -34.98 -11.40 -4.58
CA ALA A 25 -33.78 -10.62 -4.41
C ALA A 25 -34.10 -9.21 -3.87
N PRO A 26 -33.35 -8.70 -2.89
CA PRO A 26 -33.61 -7.38 -2.33
C PRO A 26 -33.33 -6.28 -3.36
N SER A 27 -34.15 -5.22 -3.33
CA SER A 27 -33.89 -4.06 -4.18
C SER A 27 -32.60 -3.33 -3.80
N PRO A 28 -31.96 -2.57 -4.73
CA PRO A 28 -30.82 -1.72 -4.41
C PRO A 28 -31.08 -0.74 -3.25
N SER A 29 -32.32 -0.23 -3.13
CA SER A 29 -32.72 0.64 -2.01
C SER A 29 -32.69 -0.10 -0.67
N ALA A 30 -33.21 -1.32 -0.61
CA ALA A 30 -33.22 -2.14 0.60
C ALA A 30 -31.78 -2.46 1.05
N ILE A 31 -30.90 -2.82 0.13
CA ILE A 31 -29.47 -3.07 0.43
C ILE A 31 -28.81 -1.79 0.97
N ASN A 32 -29.03 -0.64 0.36
CA ASN A 32 -28.44 0.62 0.83
C ASN A 32 -28.93 1.00 2.24
N GLN A 33 -30.22 0.77 2.56
CA GLN A 33 -30.74 0.96 3.92
C GLN A 33 -30.07 0.05 4.95
N GLN A 34 -29.75 -1.19 4.58
CA GLN A 34 -29.00 -2.09 5.48
C GLN A 34 -27.53 -1.69 5.59
N ARG A 35 -26.92 -1.19 4.50
CA ARG A 35 -25.54 -0.67 4.51
C ARG A 35 -25.36 0.54 5.43
N ASP A 36 -26.39 1.41 5.59
CA ASP A 36 -26.33 2.53 6.53
C ASP A 36 -26.13 2.07 8.00
N LYS A 37 -26.51 0.84 8.33
CA LYS A 37 -26.30 0.24 9.66
C LYS A 37 -24.89 -0.34 9.86
N LEU A 38 -24.15 -0.56 8.77
CA LEU A 38 -22.82 -1.14 8.78
C LEU A 38 -21.77 -0.03 8.80
N LYS A 39 -20.99 0.06 9.86
CA LYS A 39 -19.85 0.99 9.92
C LYS A 39 -18.68 0.42 9.08
N PRO A 40 -17.92 1.27 8.34
CA PRO A 40 -16.74 0.82 7.58
C PRO A 40 -15.72 0.04 8.41
N GLN A 41 -15.57 0.39 9.70
CA GLN A 41 -14.65 -0.26 10.65
C GLN A 41 -14.94 -1.74 10.82
N VAL A 42 -16.18 -2.20 10.62
CA VAL A 42 -16.50 -3.63 10.66
C VAL A 42 -15.81 -4.38 9.52
N LEU A 43 -15.78 -3.80 8.31
CA LEU A 43 -15.08 -4.41 7.17
C LEU A 43 -13.56 -4.30 7.29
N GLU A 44 -13.06 -3.21 7.91
CA GLU A 44 -11.66 -3.07 8.30
C GLU A 44 -11.25 -4.22 9.22
N GLU A 45 -12.00 -4.45 10.30
CA GLU A 45 -11.75 -5.53 11.26
C GLU A 45 -11.84 -6.91 10.58
N VAL A 46 -12.84 -7.15 9.74
CA VAL A 46 -12.94 -8.40 8.96
C VAL A 46 -11.70 -8.59 8.07
N CYS A 47 -11.18 -7.52 7.47
CA CYS A 47 -9.96 -7.59 6.67
C CYS A 47 -8.75 -8.00 7.51
N HIS A 48 -8.58 -7.40 8.69
CA HIS A 48 -7.48 -7.73 9.60
C HIS A 48 -7.58 -9.17 10.12
N GLN A 49 -8.76 -9.61 10.56
CA GLN A 49 -8.98 -10.99 11.02
C GLN A 49 -8.77 -12.03 9.91
N LEU A 50 -9.17 -11.71 8.70
CA LEU A 50 -8.88 -12.54 7.53
C LEU A 50 -7.35 -12.67 7.32
N LEU A 51 -6.61 -11.57 7.36
CA LEU A 51 -5.15 -11.57 7.21
C LEU A 51 -4.47 -12.42 8.27
N LEU A 52 -4.84 -12.27 9.54
CA LEU A 52 -4.32 -13.10 10.62
C LEU A 52 -4.60 -14.59 10.41
N SER A 53 -5.74 -14.92 9.81
CA SER A 53 -6.09 -16.30 9.45
C SER A 53 -5.26 -16.81 8.27
N LEU A 54 -5.02 -15.97 7.26
CA LEU A 54 -4.22 -16.30 6.08
C LEU A 54 -2.73 -16.47 6.42
N LEU A 55 -2.18 -15.63 7.30
CA LEU A 55 -0.78 -15.73 7.76
C LEU A 55 -0.48 -17.06 8.49
N LYS A 56 -1.49 -17.74 9.02
CA LYS A 56 -1.36 -19.06 9.65
C LYS A 56 -1.29 -20.21 8.64
N LEU A 57 -1.64 -19.98 7.37
CA LEU A 57 -1.62 -21.02 6.34
C LEU A 57 -0.22 -21.29 5.80
N ASP A 58 0.62 -20.26 5.75
CA ASP A 58 1.99 -20.36 5.28
C ASP A 58 2.97 -20.22 6.44
N PRO A 59 4.09 -20.98 6.43
CA PRO A 59 5.15 -20.82 7.41
C PRO A 59 5.72 -19.39 7.30
N PRO A 60 6.02 -18.73 8.42
CA PRO A 60 6.57 -17.39 8.41
C PRO A 60 7.94 -17.40 7.70
N SER A 61 8.10 -16.50 6.75
CA SER A 61 9.41 -16.16 6.22
C SER A 61 10.21 -15.41 7.29
N PRO A 62 11.55 -15.55 7.36
CA PRO A 62 12.36 -14.77 8.31
C PRO A 62 12.18 -13.26 8.12
N TYR A 63 11.81 -12.82 6.92
CA TYR A 63 11.52 -11.42 6.61
C TYR A 63 10.20 -11.25 5.87
N ARG A 64 9.38 -10.25 6.28
CA ARG A 64 8.29 -9.67 5.49
C ARG A 64 8.75 -8.35 4.87
N PHE A 65 8.53 -8.18 3.58
CA PHE A 65 8.90 -6.95 2.85
C PHE A 65 7.64 -6.11 2.63
N LEU A 66 7.45 -5.09 3.43
CA LEU A 66 6.23 -4.30 3.51
C LEU A 66 6.39 -2.97 2.76
N ALA A 67 5.92 -2.90 1.52
CA ALA A 67 5.92 -1.66 0.75
C ALA A 67 4.80 -0.74 1.24
N ALA A 68 5.14 0.54 1.50
CA ALA A 68 4.19 1.59 1.82
C ALA A 68 4.05 2.56 0.64
N ASP A 69 2.81 2.87 0.27
CA ASP A 69 2.49 3.87 -0.75
C ASP A 69 1.04 4.34 -0.62
N GLY A 70 0.73 5.45 -1.27
CA GLY A 70 -0.61 6.03 -1.26
C GLY A 70 -1.19 6.23 -2.66
N SER A 71 -2.52 6.15 -2.77
CA SER A 71 -3.23 6.37 -4.01
C SER A 71 -4.55 7.11 -3.80
N SER A 72 -4.78 8.14 -4.61
CA SER A 72 -6.05 8.88 -4.58
C SER A 72 -7.09 8.24 -5.49
N PHE A 73 -8.35 8.31 -5.03
CA PHE A 73 -9.53 7.82 -5.74
C PHE A 73 -10.56 8.93 -5.80
N SER A 74 -11.04 9.23 -7.01
CA SER A 74 -12.12 10.17 -7.22
C SER A 74 -13.46 9.44 -7.28
N PHE A 75 -14.49 10.07 -6.77
CA PHE A 75 -15.85 9.53 -6.76
C PHE A 75 -16.88 10.61 -7.04
N PHE A 76 -18.08 10.19 -7.43
CA PHE A 76 -19.20 11.10 -7.58
C PHE A 76 -19.86 11.34 -6.23
N SER A 77 -20.18 12.59 -5.94
CA SER A 77 -20.99 12.94 -4.79
C SER A 77 -21.65 14.32 -4.99
N THR A 78 -22.38 14.76 -3.99
CA THR A 78 -22.99 16.07 -3.90
C THR A 78 -22.72 16.67 -2.53
N PRO A 79 -22.80 18.00 -2.35
CA PRO A 79 -22.61 18.65 -1.04
C PRO A 79 -23.56 18.14 0.05
N LYS A 80 -24.71 17.55 -0.33
CA LYS A 80 -25.67 16.93 0.61
C LYS A 80 -25.21 15.56 1.12
N LEU A 81 -24.36 14.86 0.37
CA LEU A 81 -23.98 13.47 0.64
C LEU A 81 -22.54 13.34 1.14
N ALA A 82 -21.65 14.26 0.75
CA ALA A 82 -20.25 14.25 1.16
C ALA A 82 -19.84 15.64 1.71
N PRO A 83 -19.18 15.67 2.88
CA PRO A 83 -18.59 16.88 3.45
C PRO A 83 -17.51 17.50 2.54
N ASP A 84 -17.25 18.79 2.75
CA ASP A 84 -16.26 19.57 1.97
C ASP A 84 -14.84 19.03 2.09
N GLU A 85 -14.53 18.29 3.14
CA GLU A 85 -13.22 17.66 3.34
C GLU A 85 -12.83 16.67 2.22
N TYR A 86 -13.81 16.16 1.45
CA TYR A 86 -13.61 15.30 0.29
C TYR A 86 -13.59 16.07 -1.03
N PHE A 87 -13.98 17.36 -1.03
CA PHE A 87 -14.18 18.13 -2.26
C PHE A 87 -12.91 18.81 -2.72
N VAL A 88 -12.52 18.59 -3.98
CA VAL A 88 -11.40 19.25 -4.64
C VAL A 88 -11.94 20.29 -5.63
N SER A 89 -11.75 21.57 -5.32
CA SER A 89 -12.07 22.70 -6.21
C SER A 89 -10.89 23.00 -7.14
N GLY A 90 -11.19 23.46 -8.34
CA GLY A 90 -10.16 23.96 -9.28
C GLY A 90 -9.47 22.86 -10.11
N GLY A 91 -8.47 23.24 -10.86
CA GLY A 91 -7.79 22.41 -11.84
C GLY A 91 -8.51 22.41 -13.19
N HIS A 92 -8.58 21.28 -13.86
CA HIS A 92 -9.19 21.17 -15.19
C HIS A 92 -10.71 20.92 -15.17
N SER A 93 -11.34 20.83 -14.01
CA SER A 93 -12.79 20.71 -13.87
C SER A 93 -13.36 21.99 -13.26
N ALA A 94 -14.15 22.72 -14.04
CA ALA A 94 -14.86 23.91 -13.55
C ALA A 94 -15.85 23.60 -12.39
N LYS A 95 -16.29 22.33 -12.28
CA LYS A 95 -17.26 21.87 -11.29
C LYS A 95 -16.63 21.23 -10.05
N GLY A 96 -15.28 21.03 -10.02
CA GLY A 96 -14.61 20.26 -8.97
C GLY A 96 -14.96 18.77 -8.99
N PHE A 97 -14.50 18.03 -7.98
CA PHE A 97 -14.78 16.59 -7.82
C PHE A 97 -14.49 16.19 -6.36
N TYR A 98 -15.06 15.05 -5.94
CA TYR A 98 -14.80 14.46 -4.63
C TYR A 98 -13.68 13.44 -4.71
N SER A 99 -12.83 13.37 -3.67
CA SER A 99 -11.69 12.47 -3.64
C SER A 99 -11.36 12.03 -2.21
N LEU A 100 -10.83 10.83 -2.09
CA LEU A 100 -10.22 10.30 -0.88
C LEU A 100 -8.83 9.75 -1.20
N HIS A 101 -8.02 9.56 -0.17
CA HIS A 101 -6.69 9.01 -0.27
C HIS A 101 -6.60 7.71 0.54
N LEU A 102 -6.10 6.67 -0.11
CA LEU A 102 -5.82 5.38 0.47
C LEU A 102 -4.31 5.24 0.64
N ASN A 103 -3.84 5.15 1.88
CA ASN A 103 -2.49 4.70 2.21
C ASN A 103 -2.56 3.21 2.50
N ALA A 104 -1.57 2.44 2.07
CA ALA A 104 -1.57 1.01 2.29
C ALA A 104 -0.18 0.46 2.59
N LEU A 105 -0.14 -0.61 3.37
CA LEU A 105 1.00 -1.52 3.50
C LEU A 105 0.71 -2.78 2.68
N TYR A 106 1.68 -3.17 1.89
CA TYR A 106 1.58 -4.28 0.95
C TYR A 106 2.76 -5.23 1.11
N ASP A 107 2.51 -6.48 1.44
CA ASP A 107 3.55 -7.49 1.51
C ASP A 107 3.97 -7.93 0.10
N LEU A 108 5.23 -7.74 -0.22
CA LEU A 108 5.82 -8.05 -1.51
C LEU A 108 6.04 -9.56 -1.73
N ASN A 109 6.03 -10.37 -0.66
CA ASN A 109 6.16 -11.82 -0.73
C ASN A 109 4.82 -12.48 -1.02
N SER A 110 3.83 -12.24 -0.17
CA SER A 110 2.47 -12.81 -0.31
C SER A 110 1.61 -12.08 -1.32
N HIS A 111 2.03 -10.91 -1.76
CA HIS A 111 1.26 -10.02 -2.64
C HIS A 111 -0.09 -9.58 -2.06
N THR A 112 -0.19 -9.45 -0.73
CA THR A 112 -1.42 -9.06 -0.03
C THR A 112 -1.31 -7.69 0.63
N TYR A 113 -2.43 -6.98 0.75
CA TYR A 113 -2.53 -5.76 1.54
C TYR A 113 -2.61 -6.12 3.02
N MET A 114 -1.61 -5.70 3.78
CA MET A 114 -1.50 -5.99 5.21
C MET A 114 -2.32 -5.01 6.04
N ASP A 115 -2.36 -3.75 5.61
CA ASP A 115 -3.10 -2.70 6.29
C ASP A 115 -3.38 -1.54 5.35
N ALA A 116 -4.35 -0.68 5.73
CA ALA A 116 -4.67 0.53 5.00
C ALA A 116 -5.27 1.62 5.89
N VAL A 117 -5.05 2.89 5.50
CA VAL A 117 -5.68 4.06 6.11
C VAL A 117 -6.35 4.89 5.04
N ILE A 118 -7.66 5.13 5.19
CA ILE A 118 -8.49 5.89 4.24
C ILE A 118 -8.75 7.28 4.79
N GLN A 119 -8.31 8.32 4.08
CA GLN A 119 -8.41 9.71 4.51
C GLN A 119 -9.20 10.55 3.50
N PRO A 120 -10.00 11.55 3.96
CA PRO A 120 -10.46 12.61 3.10
C PRO A 120 -9.29 13.35 2.45
N VAL A 121 -9.49 13.88 1.23
CA VAL A 121 -8.38 14.52 0.49
C VAL A 121 -7.78 15.73 1.22
N HIS A 122 -8.58 16.50 1.96
CA HIS A 122 -8.10 17.66 2.73
C HIS A 122 -7.36 17.28 4.02
N PHE A 123 -7.56 16.07 4.53
CA PHE A 123 -6.89 15.53 5.71
C PHE A 123 -5.86 14.46 5.34
N LYS A 124 -5.39 14.48 4.08
CA LYS A 124 -4.34 13.59 3.62
C LYS A 124 -3.05 13.86 4.41
N ASP A 125 -2.62 12.87 5.17
CA ASP A 125 -1.36 12.84 5.90
C ASP A 125 -0.73 11.46 5.78
N GLU A 126 0.17 11.32 4.80
CA GLU A 126 0.86 10.05 4.51
C GLU A 126 1.82 9.64 5.63
N PHE A 127 2.44 10.62 6.32
CA PHE A 127 3.33 10.34 7.45
C PHE A 127 2.57 9.74 8.63
N LYS A 128 1.48 10.39 9.05
CA LYS A 128 0.63 9.89 10.14
C LYS A 128 -0.02 8.56 9.79
N ALA A 129 -0.47 8.38 8.55
CA ALA A 129 -1.04 7.13 8.09
C ALA A 129 -0.02 5.98 8.15
N PHE A 130 1.22 6.24 7.75
CA PHE A 130 2.32 5.28 7.86
C PHE A 130 2.57 4.87 9.31
N CYS A 131 2.76 5.83 10.22
CA CYS A 131 2.96 5.55 11.66
C CYS A 131 1.79 4.74 12.23
N THR A 132 0.54 5.11 11.89
CA THR A 132 -0.65 4.36 12.33
C THR A 132 -0.61 2.90 11.87
N MET A 133 -0.26 2.63 10.61
CA MET A 133 -0.17 1.27 10.08
C MET A 133 1.00 0.49 10.70
N VAL A 134 2.15 1.14 10.88
CA VAL A 134 3.30 0.52 11.58
C VAL A 134 2.92 0.13 13.00
N ASP A 135 2.33 1.05 13.77
CA ASP A 135 2.04 0.84 15.19
C ASP A 135 1.02 -0.29 15.44
N ARG A 136 0.00 -0.39 14.59
CA ARG A 136 -1.07 -1.39 14.74
C ARG A 136 -0.77 -2.75 14.10
N LEU A 137 0.26 -2.83 13.23
CA LEU A 137 0.63 -4.10 12.61
C LEU A 137 1.14 -5.09 13.66
N GLU A 138 0.58 -6.29 13.68
CA GLU A 138 1.03 -7.35 14.58
C GLU A 138 2.40 -7.90 14.15
N THR A 139 3.32 -7.96 15.10
CA THR A 139 4.62 -8.61 14.91
C THR A 139 4.45 -10.12 15.00
N LEU A 140 4.94 -10.83 13.99
CA LEU A 140 4.92 -12.29 13.96
C LEU A 140 6.19 -12.85 14.63
N GLU A 141 6.03 -13.85 15.48
CA GLU A 141 7.16 -14.51 16.12
C GLU A 141 8.08 -15.16 15.06
N GLY A 142 9.37 -14.92 15.18
CA GLY A 142 10.38 -15.42 14.23
C GLY A 142 10.43 -14.70 12.87
N THR A 143 9.65 -13.62 12.69
CA THR A 143 9.64 -12.83 11.46
C THR A 143 9.99 -11.38 11.77
N SER A 144 10.90 -10.80 10.97
CA SER A 144 11.20 -9.37 11.01
C SER A 144 10.53 -8.64 9.85
N ASP A 145 9.96 -7.46 10.13
CA ASP A 145 9.34 -6.61 9.13
C ASP A 145 10.34 -5.61 8.57
N ILE A 146 10.41 -5.49 7.25
CA ILE A 146 11.20 -4.47 6.55
C ILE A 146 10.22 -3.54 5.83
N PHE A 147 10.04 -2.34 6.37
CA PHE A 147 9.16 -1.32 5.79
C PHE A 147 9.89 -0.57 4.68
N ILE A 148 9.39 -0.68 3.46
CA ILE A 148 10.00 -0.11 2.25
C ILE A 148 9.12 1.01 1.73
N ALA A 149 9.68 2.24 1.60
CA ALA A 149 8.88 3.38 1.16
C ALA A 149 9.66 4.37 0.30
N ASP A 150 8.91 5.16 -0.49
CA ASP A 150 9.49 6.21 -1.31
C ASP A 150 9.88 7.44 -0.46
N ARG A 151 10.54 8.36 -1.10
CA ARG A 151 11.04 9.62 -0.55
C ARG A 151 9.99 10.43 0.23
N GLY A 152 8.70 10.31 -0.14
CA GLY A 152 7.60 10.93 0.58
C GLY A 152 7.46 10.47 2.03
N TYR A 153 7.96 9.31 2.39
CA TYR A 153 7.87 8.73 3.74
C TYR A 153 9.14 8.88 4.57
N CYS A 154 10.23 9.39 3.99
CA CYS A 154 11.52 9.53 4.67
C CYS A 154 11.49 10.69 5.67
N SER A 155 11.23 10.38 6.95
CA SER A 155 11.22 11.32 8.06
C SER A 155 11.81 10.68 9.32
N TYR A 156 12.34 11.50 10.23
CA TYR A 156 12.84 10.99 11.52
C TYR A 156 11.74 10.28 12.31
N ASN A 157 10.50 10.81 12.31
CA ASN A 157 9.39 10.21 13.02
C ASN A 157 9.05 8.82 12.51
N ASN A 158 8.94 8.66 11.18
CA ASN A 158 8.61 7.36 10.58
C ASN A 158 9.68 6.31 10.86
N MET A 159 10.99 6.71 10.80
CA MET A 159 12.09 5.81 11.15
C MET A 159 12.02 5.40 12.62
N ALA A 160 11.73 6.36 13.53
CA ALA A 160 11.61 6.10 14.95
C ALA A 160 10.45 5.14 15.27
N HIS A 161 9.26 5.28 14.66
CA HIS A 161 8.16 4.34 14.84
C HIS A 161 8.55 2.89 14.48
N VAL A 162 9.29 2.71 13.40
CA VAL A 162 9.77 1.38 12.99
C VAL A 162 10.81 0.85 13.99
N LEU A 163 11.74 1.69 14.45
CA LEU A 163 12.78 1.29 15.42
C LEU A 163 12.18 0.91 16.77
N GLU A 164 11.20 1.65 17.27
CA GLU A 164 10.54 1.35 18.54
C GLU A 164 9.79 0.00 18.50
N LYS A 165 9.35 -0.41 17.33
CA LYS A 165 8.83 -1.78 17.11
C LYS A 165 9.93 -2.84 16.96
N LYS A 166 11.20 -2.46 17.02
CA LYS A 166 12.36 -3.34 16.79
C LYS A 166 12.34 -3.99 15.41
N GLN A 167 11.90 -3.22 14.41
CA GLN A 167 11.78 -3.64 13.03
C GLN A 167 12.74 -2.83 12.13
N PHE A 168 12.72 -3.10 10.83
CA PHE A 168 13.62 -2.50 9.87
C PHE A 168 12.89 -1.55 8.91
N PHE A 169 13.54 -0.45 8.56
CA PHE A 169 13.10 0.44 7.51
C PHE A 169 14.09 0.48 6.34
N LEU A 170 13.59 0.78 5.14
CA LEU A 170 14.35 0.99 3.92
C LEU A 170 13.66 2.10 3.13
N PHE A 171 14.07 3.35 3.37
CA PHE A 171 13.44 4.53 2.81
C PHE A 171 14.33 5.23 1.81
N ARG A 172 13.78 5.55 0.65
CA ARG A 172 14.45 6.44 -0.28
C ARG A 172 14.57 7.83 0.33
N SER A 173 15.75 8.42 0.24
CA SER A 173 16.01 9.80 0.62
C SER A 173 16.27 10.67 -0.62
N LYS A 174 16.27 11.99 -0.45
CA LYS A 174 16.91 12.88 -1.41
C LYS A 174 18.41 12.62 -1.39
N ASP A 175 19.08 12.81 -2.55
CA ASP A 175 20.52 12.67 -2.63
C ASP A 175 21.25 13.64 -1.70
N VAL A 176 22.46 13.31 -1.29
CA VAL A 176 23.31 14.09 -0.38
C VAL A 176 23.65 15.50 -0.89
N ASN A 177 23.50 15.74 -2.19
CA ASN A 177 23.70 17.04 -2.83
C ASN A 177 22.43 17.90 -2.86
N VAL A 178 21.32 17.42 -2.31
CA VAL A 178 20.02 18.10 -2.31
C VAL A 178 19.57 18.35 -0.88
N ARG A 179 18.95 19.50 -0.62
CA ARG A 179 18.38 19.82 0.70
C ARG A 179 17.40 18.75 1.15
N GLY A 180 17.70 18.05 2.24
CA GLY A 180 16.95 16.96 2.84
C GLY A 180 17.73 16.31 3.98
N ILE A 181 17.23 15.23 4.56
CA ILE A 181 17.89 14.55 5.70
C ILE A 181 19.34 14.18 5.32
N ALA A 182 19.53 13.38 4.28
CA ALA A 182 20.87 12.95 3.85
C ALA A 182 21.79 14.11 3.44
N GLY A 183 21.23 15.22 2.94
CA GLY A 183 22.00 16.40 2.54
C GLY A 183 22.65 17.17 3.71
N HIS A 184 22.12 16.99 4.93
CA HIS A 184 22.66 17.61 6.16
C HIS A 184 23.64 16.71 6.91
N LEU A 185 23.69 15.43 6.60
CA LEU A 185 24.57 14.48 7.26
C LEU A 185 26.02 14.62 6.80
N PRO A 186 27.02 14.29 7.64
CA PRO A 186 28.44 14.33 7.30
C PRO A 186 28.84 13.18 6.36
N LEU A 187 28.25 13.16 5.17
CA LEU A 187 28.40 12.09 4.17
C LEU A 187 29.23 12.57 2.97
N PRO A 188 29.96 11.66 2.28
CA PRO A 188 30.66 11.96 1.04
C PRO A 188 29.70 12.53 -0.01
N LYS A 189 30.11 13.62 -0.70
CA LYS A 189 29.28 14.26 -1.73
C LYS A 189 29.46 13.64 -3.13
N GLN A 190 30.44 12.77 -3.32
CA GLN A 190 30.77 12.12 -4.57
C GLN A 190 30.87 10.61 -4.40
N GLY A 191 30.65 9.87 -5.50
CA GLY A 191 30.78 8.42 -5.56
C GLY A 191 29.66 7.66 -4.82
N SER A 192 29.82 6.34 -4.82
CA SER A 192 28.98 5.42 -4.06
C SER A 192 29.58 5.22 -2.68
N PHE A 193 28.74 4.99 -1.70
CA PHE A 193 29.16 4.68 -0.34
C PHE A 193 28.07 3.89 0.39
N ASP A 194 28.49 3.27 1.50
CA ASP A 194 27.66 2.52 2.42
C ASP A 194 28.21 2.78 3.83
N LEU A 195 27.52 3.63 4.59
CA LEU A 195 28.03 4.17 5.86
C LEU A 195 26.96 4.15 6.93
N CYS A 196 27.34 3.71 8.13
CA CYS A 196 26.51 3.79 9.33
C CYS A 196 26.87 5.04 10.15
N LEU A 197 25.85 5.66 10.74
CA LEU A 197 26.04 6.79 11.65
C LEU A 197 24.88 6.90 12.65
N ASP A 198 25.16 7.50 13.80
CA ASP A 198 24.17 7.80 14.81
C ASP A 198 23.68 9.25 14.69
N ILE A 199 22.39 9.42 14.39
CA ILE A 199 21.74 10.74 14.37
C ILE A 199 21.12 10.98 15.75
N VAL A 200 21.61 12.00 16.45
CA VAL A 200 21.07 12.41 17.75
C VAL A 200 20.06 13.55 17.54
N ILE A 201 18.81 13.26 17.81
CA ILE A 201 17.71 14.21 17.71
C ILE A 201 17.52 14.93 19.04
N LYS A 202 17.41 16.26 18.99
CA LYS A 202 17.05 17.11 20.12
C LYS A 202 15.88 18.01 19.75
N ARG A 203 15.05 18.36 20.75
CA ARG A 203 13.88 19.25 20.57
C ARG A 203 13.95 20.50 21.45
N SER A 204 15.13 20.81 22.02
CA SER A 204 15.40 22.02 22.76
C SER A 204 16.72 22.64 22.29
N HIS A 205 16.84 23.96 22.35
CA HIS A 205 18.07 24.71 22.12
C HIS A 205 18.94 24.85 23.37
N SER A 206 18.56 24.21 24.48
CA SER A 206 19.29 24.29 25.75
C SER A 206 20.74 23.83 25.57
N ARG A 207 21.67 24.62 26.07
CA ARG A 207 23.10 24.26 26.14
C ARG A 207 23.40 23.16 27.17
N LYS A 208 22.43 22.82 28.02
CA LYS A 208 22.56 21.76 29.03
C LYS A 208 22.44 20.34 28.43
N ILE A 209 21.99 20.23 27.18
CA ILE A 209 21.85 18.94 26.52
C ILE A 209 23.23 18.41 26.14
N ALA A 210 23.68 17.36 26.82
CA ALA A 210 24.84 16.58 26.42
C ALA A 210 24.42 15.63 25.26
N ALA A 211 24.67 16.05 24.04
CA ALA A 211 24.41 15.24 22.86
C ALA A 211 25.72 14.71 22.28
N SER A 212 25.89 13.41 22.23
CA SER A 212 27.05 12.73 21.66
C SER A 212 26.61 11.77 20.58
N GLY A 213 27.10 11.91 19.37
CA GLY A 213 26.78 11.07 18.19
C GLY A 213 27.48 11.64 16.95
N ASP A 214 27.39 10.93 15.83
CA ASP A 214 28.02 11.34 14.57
C ASP A 214 27.43 12.65 14.01
N TYR A 215 26.12 12.83 14.24
CA TYR A 215 25.41 14.02 13.80
C TYR A 215 24.30 14.40 14.77
N VAL A 216 24.31 15.65 15.25
CA VAL A 216 23.26 16.18 16.13
C VAL A 216 22.33 17.09 15.33
N THR A 217 21.03 16.80 15.36
CA THR A 217 20.01 17.58 14.67
C THR A 217 18.96 18.13 15.62
N PHE A 218 18.41 19.30 15.28
CA PHE A 218 17.29 19.91 15.99
C PHE A 218 16.00 19.73 15.19
N VAL A 219 14.99 19.12 15.82
CA VAL A 219 13.64 18.96 15.26
C VAL A 219 12.71 19.97 15.93
N GLY A 220 12.28 20.98 15.15
CA GLY A 220 11.46 22.09 15.64
C GLY A 220 10.02 21.70 15.98
N ALA A 221 9.29 22.62 16.62
CA ALA A 221 7.90 22.42 17.04
C ALA A 221 6.93 22.11 15.88
N ALA A 222 7.19 22.66 14.69
CA ALA A 222 6.37 22.43 13.50
C ALA A 222 6.53 21.01 12.89
N SER A 223 7.55 20.26 13.31
CA SER A 223 7.80 18.90 12.83
C SER A 223 7.34 17.90 13.88
N THR A 224 6.56 16.93 13.47
CA THR A 224 6.12 15.82 14.34
C THR A 224 7.31 14.95 14.71
N PHE A 225 7.44 14.64 15.97
CA PHE A 225 8.32 13.61 16.51
C PHE A 225 7.74 13.10 17.82
N ASP A 226 7.21 11.90 17.82
CA ASP A 226 6.33 11.40 18.88
C ASP A 226 7.09 10.88 20.11
N PHE A 227 8.39 10.55 19.95
CA PHE A 227 9.22 9.93 21.00
C PHE A 227 10.01 10.92 21.85
N LEU A 228 9.91 12.22 21.55
CA LEU A 228 10.60 13.26 22.31
C LEU A 228 9.74 14.53 22.35
N PRO A 229 9.19 14.95 23.52
CA PRO A 229 8.41 16.17 23.66
C PRO A 229 9.21 17.42 23.26
N TYR A 230 8.54 18.40 22.64
CA TYR A 230 9.17 19.68 22.34
C TYR A 230 9.61 20.39 23.61
N GLY A 231 10.84 20.88 23.63
CA GLY A 231 11.44 21.52 24.81
C GLY A 231 12.12 20.56 25.80
N SER A 232 12.02 19.23 25.60
CA SER A 232 12.71 18.23 26.44
C SER A 232 14.23 18.48 26.43
N LEU A 233 14.86 18.17 27.57
CA LEU A 233 16.33 18.14 27.71
C LEU A 233 16.93 16.78 27.31
N ASP A 234 16.09 15.79 27.07
CA ASP A 234 16.50 14.48 26.60
C ASP A 234 16.86 14.53 25.09
N THR A 235 17.48 13.45 24.63
CA THR A 235 17.80 13.21 23.23
C THR A 235 17.26 11.86 22.78
N TYR A 236 17.04 11.69 21.48
CA TYR A 236 16.70 10.43 20.85
C TYR A 236 17.78 10.05 19.85
N THR A 237 18.37 8.87 20.00
CA THR A 237 19.39 8.38 19.07
C THR A 237 18.75 7.49 18.01
N LEU A 238 18.98 7.84 16.76
CA LEU A 238 18.49 7.16 15.57
C LEU A 238 19.69 6.55 14.82
N PRO A 239 19.97 5.24 14.98
CA PRO A 239 20.99 4.57 14.18
C PRO A 239 20.53 4.44 12.74
N VAL A 240 21.35 4.89 11.80
CA VAL A 240 21.01 4.88 10.36
C VAL A 240 22.21 4.41 9.56
N ARG A 241 21.97 3.55 8.59
CA ARG A 241 22.87 3.21 7.50
C ARG A 241 22.41 3.95 6.25
N VAL A 242 23.31 4.67 5.61
CA VAL A 242 23.03 5.40 4.38
C VAL A 242 23.79 4.76 3.23
N VAL A 243 23.05 4.27 2.25
CA VAL A 243 23.58 3.57 1.07
C VAL A 243 23.34 4.44 -0.17
N ARG A 244 24.39 4.79 -0.89
CA ARG A 244 24.33 5.59 -2.10
C ARG A 244 24.93 4.82 -3.27
N PHE A 245 24.17 4.66 -4.36
CA PHE A 245 24.60 3.91 -5.54
C PHE A 245 24.14 4.60 -6.84
N PRO A 246 24.87 4.40 -7.97
CA PRO A 246 24.52 5.00 -9.25
C PRO A 246 23.34 4.29 -9.90
N LEU A 247 22.57 5.06 -10.67
CA LEU A 247 21.55 4.56 -11.60
C LEU A 247 22.09 4.58 -13.05
N ASP A 248 21.39 3.89 -13.95
CA ASP A 248 21.79 3.76 -15.37
C ASP A 248 21.83 5.11 -16.12
N ASP A 249 21.09 6.11 -15.64
CA ASP A 249 21.06 7.49 -16.21
C ASP A 249 22.18 8.39 -15.66
N GLY A 250 23.09 7.85 -14.86
CA GLY A 250 24.18 8.58 -14.24
C GLY A 250 23.79 9.37 -12.97
N SER A 251 22.53 9.38 -12.59
CA SER A 251 22.07 9.91 -11.29
C SER A 251 22.38 8.94 -10.16
N TYR A 252 22.18 9.40 -8.91
CA TYR A 252 22.37 8.55 -7.73
C TYR A 252 21.08 8.37 -6.97
N GLU A 253 20.89 7.16 -6.46
CA GLU A 253 19.87 6.83 -5.47
C GLU A 253 20.50 6.82 -4.07
N CYS A 254 19.79 7.36 -3.10
CA CYS A 254 20.23 7.41 -1.70
C CYS A 254 19.15 6.76 -0.83
N ILE A 255 19.51 5.70 -0.13
CA ILE A 255 18.62 4.91 0.74
C ILE A 255 19.08 5.08 2.19
N MET A 256 18.13 5.33 3.07
CA MET A 256 18.31 5.31 4.53
C MET A 256 17.67 4.05 5.08
N THR A 257 18.41 3.31 5.90
CA THR A 257 17.97 2.03 6.46
C THR A 257 18.62 1.78 7.82
N ASN A 258 18.11 0.84 8.60
CA ASN A 258 18.77 0.26 9.77
C ASN A 258 19.09 -1.23 9.58
N LEU A 259 19.01 -1.74 8.34
CA LEU A 259 19.38 -3.12 8.02
C LEU A 259 20.87 -3.36 8.26
N PRO A 260 21.25 -4.47 8.90
CA PRO A 260 22.65 -4.79 9.20
C PRO A 260 23.45 -5.03 7.91
N ALA A 261 24.69 -4.51 7.87
CA ALA A 261 25.52 -4.56 6.66
C ALA A 261 26.14 -5.94 6.40
N ASP A 262 26.25 -6.76 7.41
CA ASP A 262 26.74 -8.15 7.34
C ASP A 262 25.70 -9.11 6.74
N GLU A 263 24.38 -8.79 6.88
CA GLU A 263 23.31 -9.61 6.30
C GLU A 263 22.83 -9.08 4.95
N PHE A 264 22.83 -7.75 4.76
CA PHE A 264 22.29 -7.09 3.57
C PHE A 264 23.37 -6.24 2.88
N THR A 265 23.86 -6.72 1.76
CA THR A 265 24.82 -5.98 0.93
C THR A 265 24.16 -4.76 0.27
N MET A 266 24.96 -3.83 -0.28
CA MET A 266 24.46 -2.69 -1.07
C MET A 266 23.57 -3.17 -2.25
N GLU A 267 23.91 -4.28 -2.89
CA GLU A 267 23.13 -4.83 -4.00
C GLU A 267 21.80 -5.42 -3.52
N ASP A 268 21.74 -5.99 -2.31
CA ASP A 268 20.50 -6.42 -1.69
C ASP A 268 19.59 -5.23 -1.38
N ILE A 269 20.14 -4.15 -0.81
CA ILE A 269 19.42 -2.90 -0.55
C ILE A 269 18.83 -2.35 -1.84
N LYS A 270 19.61 -2.30 -2.92
CA LYS A 270 19.16 -1.86 -4.24
C LYS A 270 18.02 -2.73 -4.76
N ARG A 271 18.18 -4.06 -4.72
CA ARG A 271 17.16 -5.02 -5.17
C ARG A 271 15.87 -4.91 -4.36
N LEU A 272 15.96 -4.82 -3.03
CA LEU A 272 14.82 -4.65 -2.13
C LEU A 272 14.07 -3.35 -2.40
N TYR A 273 14.78 -2.24 -2.57
CA TYR A 273 14.13 -0.98 -2.88
C TYR A 273 13.39 -1.03 -4.23
N PHE A 274 13.98 -1.62 -5.26
CA PHE A 274 13.31 -1.76 -6.56
C PHE A 274 12.08 -2.67 -6.50
N SER A 275 12.05 -3.64 -5.59
CA SER A 275 10.85 -4.50 -5.41
C SER A 275 9.62 -3.71 -4.93
N ARG A 276 9.79 -2.52 -4.32
CA ARG A 276 8.71 -1.61 -3.92
C ARG A 276 7.69 -1.33 -5.03
N TRP A 277 8.11 -1.34 -6.30
CA TRP A 277 7.20 -1.18 -7.44
C TRP A 277 6.05 -2.20 -7.47
N GLY A 278 6.14 -3.25 -6.68
CA GLY A 278 5.07 -4.23 -6.48
C GLY A 278 3.77 -3.58 -6.01
N ILE A 279 3.81 -2.62 -5.07
CA ILE A 279 2.62 -1.92 -4.56
C ILE A 279 1.95 -1.05 -5.64
N GLU A 280 2.73 -0.38 -6.51
CA GLU A 280 2.16 0.42 -7.61
C GLU A 280 1.43 -0.49 -8.62
N THR A 281 1.96 -1.69 -8.86
CA THR A 281 1.31 -2.71 -9.68
C THR A 281 0.04 -3.23 -9.01
N SER A 282 0.06 -3.44 -7.69
CA SER A 282 -1.11 -3.87 -6.93
C SER A 282 -2.23 -2.82 -6.96
N PHE A 283 -1.93 -1.53 -6.80
CA PHE A 283 -2.92 -0.46 -6.96
C PHE A 283 -3.56 -0.43 -8.35
N ARG A 284 -2.78 -0.74 -9.40
CA ARG A 284 -3.33 -0.84 -10.77
C ARG A 284 -4.32 -2.01 -10.87
N ARG A 285 -3.98 -3.18 -10.31
CA ARG A 285 -4.87 -4.34 -10.25
C ARG A 285 -6.12 -4.05 -9.41
N LEU A 286 -5.95 -3.42 -8.26
CA LEU A 286 -7.04 -3.03 -7.36
C LEU A 286 -8.01 -2.07 -8.06
N LYS A 287 -7.49 -1.05 -8.75
CA LYS A 287 -8.30 -0.06 -9.49
C LYS A 287 -9.09 -0.67 -10.64
N TYR A 288 -8.41 -1.41 -11.50
CA TYR A 288 -8.98 -1.79 -12.80
C TYR A 288 -9.46 -3.23 -12.87
N THR A 289 -8.80 -4.17 -12.20
CA THR A 289 -9.19 -5.58 -12.24
C THR A 289 -10.22 -5.92 -11.17
N ILE A 290 -9.96 -5.49 -9.93
CA ILE A 290 -10.90 -5.69 -8.82
C ILE A 290 -12.07 -4.68 -8.90
N GLY A 291 -11.86 -3.54 -9.58
CA GLY A 291 -12.93 -2.58 -9.88
C GLY A 291 -13.07 -1.45 -8.86
N LEU A 292 -12.01 -1.13 -8.10
CA LEU A 292 -12.07 -0.03 -7.12
C LEU A 292 -12.21 1.37 -7.75
N SER A 293 -11.97 1.54 -9.05
CA SER A 293 -12.22 2.80 -9.74
C SER A 293 -13.70 3.08 -10.03
N SER A 294 -14.59 2.12 -9.77
CA SER A 294 -16.03 2.18 -10.09
C SER A 294 -16.88 1.97 -8.83
N PHE A 295 -17.05 3.02 -8.04
CA PHE A 295 -17.86 2.95 -6.82
C PHE A 295 -19.36 2.84 -7.10
N HIS A 296 -20.09 2.11 -6.21
CA HIS A 296 -21.55 1.92 -6.29
C HIS A 296 -22.33 2.99 -5.53
N SER A 297 -21.64 3.86 -4.81
CA SER A 297 -22.26 4.86 -3.95
C SER A 297 -21.68 6.25 -4.14
N TYR A 298 -22.44 7.23 -3.69
CA TYR A 298 -22.05 8.64 -3.60
C TYR A 298 -21.72 9.06 -2.14
N LYS A 299 -22.04 8.22 -1.13
CA LYS A 299 -21.77 8.50 0.28
C LYS A 299 -20.34 8.03 0.64
N PRO A 300 -19.49 8.88 1.25
CA PRO A 300 -18.11 8.50 1.64
C PRO A 300 -18.04 7.24 2.51
N GLU A 301 -18.98 7.07 3.45
CA GLU A 301 -19.00 5.89 4.32
C GLU A 301 -19.23 4.59 3.55
N PHE A 302 -20.09 4.61 2.53
CA PHE A 302 -20.29 3.45 1.66
C PHE A 302 -19.08 3.19 0.75
N ILE A 303 -18.41 4.25 0.30
CA ILE A 303 -17.18 4.15 -0.47
C ILE A 303 -16.07 3.52 0.37
N LYS A 304 -15.94 3.90 1.64
CA LYS A 304 -15.00 3.23 2.58
C LYS A 304 -15.33 1.74 2.76
N GLN A 305 -16.62 1.38 2.87
CA GLN A 305 -17.04 -0.03 2.90
C GLN A 305 -16.61 -0.76 1.63
N GLU A 306 -16.80 -0.16 0.45
CA GLU A 306 -16.41 -0.75 -0.82
C GLU A 306 -14.89 -0.92 -0.93
N ILE A 307 -14.09 0.04 -0.44
CA ILE A 307 -12.63 -0.06 -0.42
C ILE A 307 -12.19 -1.27 0.40
N TRP A 308 -12.66 -1.40 1.63
CA TRP A 308 -12.32 -2.55 2.48
C TRP A 308 -12.78 -3.88 1.86
N ALA A 309 -13.98 -3.93 1.31
CA ALA A 309 -14.47 -5.11 0.62
C ALA A 309 -13.60 -5.51 -0.59
N LYS A 310 -13.06 -4.52 -1.33
CA LYS A 310 -12.15 -4.74 -2.46
C LYS A 310 -10.76 -5.17 -2.02
N LEU A 311 -10.25 -4.68 -0.89
CA LEU A 311 -9.00 -5.16 -0.28
C LEU A 311 -9.15 -6.63 0.14
N ILE A 312 -10.28 -7.00 0.75
CA ILE A 312 -10.61 -8.40 1.09
C ILE A 312 -10.63 -9.27 -0.17
N ALA A 313 -11.34 -8.84 -1.23
CA ALA A 313 -11.42 -9.57 -2.49
C ALA A 313 -10.05 -9.75 -3.15
N TYR A 314 -9.21 -8.71 -3.11
CA TYR A 314 -7.84 -8.73 -3.61
C TYR A 314 -7.00 -9.77 -2.86
N ASN A 315 -6.98 -9.70 -1.52
CA ASN A 315 -6.20 -10.60 -0.67
C ASN A 315 -6.61 -12.06 -0.84
N LEU A 316 -7.90 -12.35 -0.85
CA LEU A 316 -8.41 -13.70 -1.14
C LEU A 316 -7.97 -14.19 -2.52
N THR A 317 -8.00 -13.32 -3.54
CA THR A 317 -7.55 -13.68 -4.89
C THR A 317 -6.06 -14.01 -4.94
N GLU A 318 -5.19 -13.19 -4.33
CA GLU A 318 -3.75 -13.46 -4.29
C GLU A 318 -3.44 -14.71 -3.46
N THR A 319 -4.15 -14.94 -2.35
CA THR A 319 -3.99 -16.17 -1.55
C THR A 319 -4.28 -17.41 -2.40
N VAL A 320 -5.39 -17.41 -3.16
CA VAL A 320 -5.71 -18.52 -4.07
C VAL A 320 -4.65 -18.69 -5.16
N ILE A 321 -4.11 -17.59 -5.69
CA ILE A 321 -3.01 -17.63 -6.67
C ILE A 321 -1.75 -18.25 -6.07
N ASN A 322 -1.35 -17.83 -4.87
CA ASN A 322 -0.13 -18.30 -4.19
C ASN A 322 -0.19 -19.81 -3.88
N HIS A 323 -1.38 -20.33 -3.56
CA HIS A 323 -1.59 -21.76 -3.32
C HIS A 323 -1.81 -22.58 -4.62
N THR A 324 -1.83 -21.92 -5.79
CA THR A 324 -1.99 -22.61 -7.07
C THR A 324 -0.64 -23.11 -7.57
N VAL A 325 -0.41 -24.42 -7.47
CA VAL A 325 0.80 -25.05 -8.02
C VAL A 325 0.77 -24.97 -9.55
N VAL A 326 1.77 -24.30 -10.12
CA VAL A 326 2.02 -24.23 -11.56
C VAL A 326 3.15 -25.17 -11.91
N GLU A 327 2.82 -26.30 -12.52
CA GLU A 327 3.84 -27.27 -12.97
C GLU A 327 4.72 -26.66 -14.06
N THR A 328 6.01 -26.68 -13.86
CA THR A 328 6.98 -26.29 -14.88
C THR A 328 7.08 -27.43 -15.90
N ARG A 329 6.50 -27.26 -17.08
CA ARG A 329 6.65 -28.25 -18.16
C ARG A 329 8.13 -28.34 -18.59
N LYS A 330 8.70 -29.55 -18.62
CA LYS A 330 10.01 -29.80 -19.22
C LYS A 330 9.98 -29.32 -20.68
N ASN A 331 10.95 -28.53 -21.11
CA ASN A 331 11.11 -27.97 -22.46
C ASN A 331 10.29 -26.69 -22.80
N THR A 332 9.85 -25.90 -21.82
CA THR A 332 9.27 -24.58 -22.12
C THR A 332 10.33 -23.48 -22.03
N LYS A 333 10.33 -22.56 -23.01
CA LYS A 333 11.25 -21.39 -23.05
C LYS A 333 11.06 -20.42 -21.86
N HIS A 334 9.87 -20.42 -21.22
CA HIS A 334 9.49 -19.50 -20.17
C HIS A 334 8.90 -20.25 -18.97
N SER A 335 9.10 -19.70 -17.77
CA SER A 335 8.26 -20.04 -16.61
C SER A 335 6.88 -19.41 -16.80
N TYR A 336 5.86 -20.01 -16.18
CA TYR A 336 4.47 -19.53 -16.27
C TYR A 336 3.96 -19.17 -14.89
N LYS A 337 3.02 -18.23 -14.85
CA LYS A 337 2.30 -17.84 -13.64
C LYS A 337 0.81 -17.72 -13.92
N VAL A 338 0.01 -17.77 -12.85
CA VAL A 338 -1.44 -17.55 -12.94
C VAL A 338 -1.73 -16.14 -13.45
N ASN A 339 -2.73 -16.02 -14.32
CA ASN A 339 -3.22 -14.72 -14.77
C ASN A 339 -4.12 -14.11 -13.69
N PHE A 340 -3.66 -13.01 -13.05
CA PHE A 340 -4.41 -12.34 -12.00
C PHE A 340 -5.82 -11.92 -12.41
N THR A 341 -6.01 -11.42 -13.63
CA THR A 341 -7.33 -10.97 -14.11
C THR A 341 -8.33 -12.13 -14.19
N GLU A 342 -7.89 -13.28 -14.68
CA GLU A 342 -8.71 -14.49 -14.71
C GLU A 342 -8.98 -15.03 -13.31
N ALA A 343 -7.97 -15.04 -12.46
CA ALA A 343 -8.13 -15.45 -11.06
C ALA A 343 -9.15 -14.57 -10.33
N ALA A 344 -9.06 -13.25 -10.47
CA ALA A 344 -10.00 -12.31 -9.86
C ALA A 344 -11.44 -12.54 -10.37
N HIS A 345 -11.60 -12.83 -11.66
CA HIS A 345 -12.91 -13.17 -12.22
C HIS A 345 -13.47 -14.48 -11.64
N ILE A 346 -12.67 -15.53 -11.62
CA ILE A 346 -13.05 -16.83 -11.05
C ILE A 346 -13.40 -16.69 -9.56
N CYS A 347 -12.50 -16.10 -8.76
CA CYS A 347 -12.73 -15.90 -7.33
C CYS A 347 -14.01 -15.10 -7.04
N ARG A 348 -14.30 -14.05 -7.83
CA ARG A 348 -15.52 -13.26 -7.68
C ARG A 348 -16.78 -14.11 -7.87
N VAL A 349 -16.79 -15.03 -8.84
CA VAL A 349 -17.90 -15.97 -9.03
C VAL A 349 -18.04 -16.89 -7.82
N PHE A 350 -16.91 -17.40 -7.30
CA PHE A 350 -16.92 -18.26 -6.11
C PHE A 350 -17.39 -17.54 -4.84
N PHE A 351 -17.10 -16.24 -4.67
CA PHE A 351 -17.60 -15.45 -3.55
C PHE A 351 -19.12 -15.28 -3.55
N ARG A 352 -19.78 -15.52 -4.68
CA ARG A 352 -21.25 -15.53 -4.85
C ARG A 352 -21.87 -16.90 -4.54
N LEU A 353 -21.10 -17.99 -4.62
CA LEU A 353 -21.60 -19.37 -4.52
C LEU A 353 -21.86 -19.84 -3.06
N HIS A 354 -22.37 -18.98 -2.20
CA HIS A 354 -22.57 -19.26 -0.78
C HIS A 354 -23.59 -20.39 -0.48
N SER A 355 -24.43 -20.76 -1.44
CA SER A 355 -25.49 -21.78 -1.27
C SER A 355 -25.22 -23.13 -1.95
N ARG A 356 -24.14 -23.26 -2.73
CA ARG A 356 -23.84 -24.51 -3.44
C ARG A 356 -23.18 -25.54 -2.51
N LYS A 357 -23.78 -26.74 -2.41
CA LYS A 357 -23.25 -27.86 -1.59
C LYS A 357 -21.89 -28.37 -2.08
N ASN A 358 -21.59 -28.30 -3.38
CA ASN A 358 -20.32 -28.73 -3.99
C ASN A 358 -19.81 -27.64 -4.95
N PRO A 359 -19.03 -26.66 -4.51
CA PRO A 359 -18.41 -25.71 -5.42
C PRO A 359 -17.40 -26.44 -6.33
N ALA A 360 -17.30 -26.03 -7.59
CA ALA A 360 -16.30 -26.56 -8.51
C ALA A 360 -14.89 -26.27 -7.98
N ASP A 361 -13.94 -27.17 -8.28
CA ASP A 361 -12.53 -26.95 -7.90
C ASP A 361 -11.97 -25.73 -8.66
N VAL A 362 -11.47 -24.74 -7.92
CA VAL A 362 -10.91 -23.50 -8.46
C VAL A 362 -9.56 -23.76 -9.13
N MET A 363 -8.75 -24.68 -8.61
CA MET A 363 -7.37 -24.89 -9.04
C MET A 363 -7.24 -25.31 -10.51
N PRO A 364 -8.02 -26.27 -11.05
CA PRO A 364 -8.00 -26.59 -12.47
C PRO A 364 -8.37 -25.41 -13.37
N LEU A 365 -9.30 -24.56 -12.93
CA LEU A 365 -9.74 -23.38 -13.70
C LEU A 365 -8.60 -22.36 -13.82
N LEU A 366 -7.86 -22.11 -12.74
CA LEU A 366 -6.72 -21.20 -12.73
C LEU A 366 -5.56 -21.70 -13.61
N ARG A 367 -5.31 -23.02 -13.63
CA ARG A 367 -4.25 -23.65 -14.43
C ARG A 367 -4.52 -23.63 -15.94
N ARG A 368 -5.74 -23.36 -16.37
CA ARG A 368 -6.09 -23.33 -17.80
C ARG A 368 -5.55 -22.10 -18.52
N LYS A 369 -5.33 -20.97 -17.83
CA LYS A 369 -4.99 -19.68 -18.44
C LYS A 369 -3.74 -19.07 -17.80
N LEU A 370 -2.61 -19.78 -17.93
CA LEU A 370 -1.32 -19.30 -17.45
C LEU A 370 -0.71 -18.27 -18.43
N ILE A 371 0.05 -17.33 -17.90
CA ILE A 371 0.79 -16.34 -18.68
C ILE A 371 2.31 -16.56 -18.54
N PRO A 372 3.09 -16.38 -19.63
CA PRO A 372 4.55 -16.55 -19.56
C PRO A 372 5.18 -15.38 -18.77
N VAL A 373 6.16 -15.72 -17.91
CA VAL A 373 7.01 -14.74 -17.23
C VAL A 373 8.17 -14.39 -18.16
N ARG A 374 8.21 -13.14 -18.61
CA ARG A 374 9.27 -12.60 -19.49
C ARG A 374 10.14 -11.66 -18.67
N LYS A 375 11.30 -12.13 -18.20
CA LYS A 375 12.18 -11.41 -17.27
C LYS A 375 12.77 -10.10 -17.84
N GLU A 376 12.97 -10.02 -19.17
CA GLU A 376 13.67 -8.90 -19.82
C GLU A 376 12.74 -7.86 -20.46
N ARG A 377 11.44 -7.92 -20.18
CA ARG A 377 10.48 -7.00 -20.79
C ARG A 377 10.34 -5.74 -19.95
N SER A 378 11.30 -4.82 -20.06
CA SER A 378 11.12 -3.46 -19.57
C SER A 378 10.59 -2.59 -20.74
N PHE A 379 9.60 -1.75 -20.45
CA PHE A 379 9.18 -0.68 -21.36
C PHE A 379 9.68 0.62 -20.75
N PRO A 380 10.58 1.36 -21.45
CA PRO A 380 10.95 2.69 -21.00
C PRO A 380 9.67 3.52 -20.86
N ARG A 381 9.50 4.18 -19.71
CA ARG A 381 8.42 5.17 -19.56
C ARG A 381 8.70 6.26 -20.60
N LEU A 382 7.82 6.41 -21.57
CA LEU A 382 7.77 7.65 -22.32
C LEU A 382 7.55 8.76 -21.30
N GLN A 383 8.56 9.58 -21.06
CA GLN A 383 8.43 10.85 -20.38
C GLN A 383 7.64 11.77 -21.29
N THR A 384 6.35 11.50 -21.45
CA THR A 384 5.45 12.48 -22.05
C THR A 384 5.46 13.66 -21.11
N ALA A 385 6.07 14.76 -21.61
CA ALA A 385 5.94 16.08 -21.01
C ALA A 385 4.54 16.22 -20.43
N HIS A 386 4.42 16.75 -19.21
CA HIS A 386 3.23 16.86 -18.38
C HIS A 386 1.93 17.20 -19.11
N PHE A 387 1.52 16.34 -20.03
CA PHE A 387 0.16 16.31 -20.53
C PHE A 387 -0.68 15.82 -19.36
N ARG A 388 -1.22 16.78 -18.60
CA ARG A 388 -2.23 16.55 -17.58
C ARG A 388 -3.40 15.89 -18.29
N ARG A 389 -3.44 14.55 -18.28
CA ARG A 389 -4.58 13.80 -18.83
C ARG A 389 -5.82 14.31 -18.13
N PRO A 390 -6.87 14.69 -18.87
CA PRO A 390 -8.14 15.01 -18.26
C PRO A 390 -8.54 13.83 -17.38
N ARG A 391 -9.03 14.11 -16.15
CA ARG A 391 -9.52 13.06 -15.26
C ARG A 391 -10.81 12.55 -15.86
N TYR A 392 -10.78 11.36 -16.46
CA TYR A 392 -11.99 10.69 -16.91
C TYR A 392 -12.59 9.97 -15.72
N PHE A 393 -13.82 10.34 -15.36
CA PHE A 393 -14.64 9.51 -14.52
C PHE A 393 -15.10 8.32 -15.36
N LEU A 394 -14.81 7.11 -14.90
CA LEU A 394 -15.39 5.92 -15.49
C LEU A 394 -16.85 5.86 -15.07
N TYR A 395 -17.76 6.22 -15.98
CA TYR A 395 -19.17 5.97 -15.78
C TYR A 395 -19.40 4.46 -15.83
N ARG A 396 -20.20 3.97 -14.92
CA ARG A 396 -20.73 2.62 -15.04
C ARG A 396 -21.71 2.58 -16.20
N ALA A 397 -21.66 1.51 -16.99
CA ALA A 397 -22.77 1.15 -17.83
C ALA A 397 -23.97 0.92 -16.91
N ALA A 398 -25.08 1.60 -17.20
CA ALA A 398 -26.35 1.45 -16.50
C ALA A 398 -26.89 0.04 -16.67
#